data_5d2f74f7bfaff1846510f785ba55ae08
#
_entry.id   5d2f74f7bfaff1846510f785ba55ae08
#
_cell.length_a   1.000
_cell.length_b   1.000
_cell.length_c   1.000
_cell.angle_alpha   90.00
_cell.angle_beta   90.00
_cell.angle_gamma   90.00
#
_symmetry.space_group_name_H-M   'P 1'
#
loop_
_entity.id
_entity.type
_entity.pdbx_description
1 polymer ?
#
loop_
_entity_poly.entity_id
_entity_poly.type
_entity_poly.pdbx_seq_one_letter_code
_entity_poly.pdbx_strand_id
1 'polypeptide(L)'
;YYVKRADFVACHNQSYVRQYDMVQEVKPGGTFLLNTGWTAEGLDTNLPGAMKRYIARNGIRLFTIDAVEIAHRVGLGSHINTVLQAAFFKISGLMPVEQALDYMKDAARKSYARKGDAVVASNVAAIEEGAQKCVEVAVPASWANAELDACASDEGLPAVVTNILRPVNAQKGDELPVSAFAGYEDGVIDMGLTAYEKRGIAVKTPTWKADACIQCNRCAFVCPHAAIRPYLVSEEEAAAAPAGFETAVLKGGKNLPEGMRFTIQVSQFDCTSCG
;
A
#
# COMPACT_ATOMS: atom_id res chain seq x y z
N TYR A 1 -22.31 -5.78 0.44
CA TYR A 1 -22.34 -4.96 1.65
C TYR A 1 -20.94 -4.88 2.24
N TYR A 2 -20.56 -3.71 2.74
CA TYR A 2 -19.41 -3.59 3.60
C TYR A 2 -19.75 -4.13 5.00
N VAL A 3 -18.83 -4.89 5.60
CA VAL A 3 -18.96 -5.40 6.96
C VAL A 3 -18.63 -4.26 7.93
N LYS A 4 -19.62 -3.76 8.67
CA LYS A 4 -19.43 -2.65 9.62
C LYS A 4 -19.17 -3.09 11.07
N ARG A 5 -19.21 -4.38 11.36
CA ARG A 5 -18.99 -4.95 12.71
C ARG A 5 -18.30 -6.31 12.57
N ALA A 6 -17.01 -6.28 12.28
CA ALA A 6 -16.22 -7.47 12.04
C ALA A 6 -15.56 -8.00 13.33
N ASP A 7 -15.49 -9.31 13.49
CA ASP A 7 -14.70 -9.95 14.53
C ASP A 7 -13.19 -9.91 14.19
N PHE A 8 -12.89 -9.88 12.89
CA PHE A 8 -11.54 -9.86 12.35
C PHE A 8 -11.47 -8.96 11.10
N VAL A 9 -10.49 -8.07 11.07
CA VAL A 9 -10.15 -7.25 9.88
C VAL A 9 -8.67 -7.40 9.59
N ALA A 10 -8.31 -7.57 8.31
CA ALA A 10 -6.94 -7.60 7.85
C ALA A 10 -6.63 -6.45 6.89
N CYS A 11 -5.63 -5.67 7.21
CA CYS A 11 -5.07 -4.65 6.33
C CYS A 11 -3.85 -5.22 5.58
N HIS A 12 -4.01 -5.48 4.31
CA HIS A 12 -2.98 -6.14 3.48
C HIS A 12 -1.86 -5.20 3.02
N ASN A 13 -2.06 -3.89 3.11
CA ASN A 13 -1.06 -2.89 2.75
C ASN A 13 -1.01 -1.79 3.81
N GLN A 14 0.17 -1.59 4.39
CA GLN A 14 0.39 -0.60 5.45
C GLN A 14 0.03 0.85 5.07
N SER A 15 0.06 1.21 3.77
CA SER A 15 -0.32 2.55 3.32
C SER A 15 -1.80 2.85 3.55
N TYR A 16 -2.64 1.83 3.63
CA TYR A 16 -4.08 1.98 3.79
C TYR A 16 -4.50 2.50 5.17
N VAL A 17 -3.65 2.32 6.19
CA VAL A 17 -3.99 2.81 7.54
C VAL A 17 -4.16 4.34 7.63
N ARG A 18 -3.58 5.08 6.65
CA ARG A 18 -3.71 6.54 6.55
C ARG A 18 -4.82 6.98 5.60
N GLN A 19 -5.34 6.07 4.78
CA GLN A 19 -6.33 6.38 3.75
C GLN A 19 -7.74 5.92 4.15
N TYR A 20 -7.83 4.81 4.89
CA TYR A 20 -9.10 4.17 5.23
C TYR A 20 -9.20 3.93 6.73
N ASP A 21 -10.36 4.22 7.28
CA ASP A 21 -10.65 4.04 8.71
C ASP A 21 -11.21 2.63 9.00
N MET A 22 -10.52 1.61 8.48
CA MET A 22 -10.98 0.23 8.54
C MET A 22 -10.95 -0.38 9.95
N VAL A 23 -10.18 0.18 10.88
CA VAL A 23 -10.12 -0.35 12.25
C VAL A 23 -11.41 -0.11 13.02
N GLN A 24 -12.16 0.93 12.70
CA GLN A 24 -13.46 1.22 13.34
C GLN A 24 -14.56 0.21 12.97
N GLU A 25 -14.34 -0.59 11.96
CA GLU A 25 -15.22 -1.70 11.61
C GLU A 25 -15.01 -2.95 12.48
N VAL A 26 -13.92 -2.99 13.26
CA VAL A 26 -13.66 -4.08 14.21
C VAL A 26 -14.49 -3.90 15.48
N LYS A 27 -15.21 -4.95 15.88
CA LYS A 27 -15.95 -4.96 17.16
C LYS A 27 -15.00 -4.75 18.35
N PRO A 28 -15.45 -4.14 19.45
CA PRO A 28 -14.68 -4.15 20.70
C PRO A 28 -14.24 -5.57 21.07
N GLY A 29 -12.98 -5.74 21.43
CA GLY A 29 -12.36 -7.04 21.70
C GLY A 29 -12.04 -7.89 20.46
N GLY A 30 -12.33 -7.38 19.25
CA GLY A 30 -12.02 -8.06 18.00
C GLY A 30 -10.54 -7.99 17.63
N THR A 31 -10.22 -8.45 16.45
CA THR A 31 -8.83 -8.61 15.99
C THR A 31 -8.54 -7.78 14.74
N PHE A 32 -7.41 -7.08 14.73
CA PHE A 32 -6.89 -6.37 13.58
C PHE A 32 -5.51 -6.92 13.20
N LEU A 33 -5.35 -7.41 11.97
CA LEU A 33 -4.10 -7.86 11.40
C LEU A 33 -3.56 -6.82 10.43
N LEU A 34 -2.34 -6.36 10.63
CA LEU A 34 -1.65 -5.43 9.73
C LEU A 34 -0.47 -6.12 9.04
N ASN A 35 -0.47 -6.13 7.72
CA ASN A 35 0.68 -6.53 6.93
C ASN A 35 1.68 -5.37 6.86
N THR A 36 2.77 -5.49 7.60
CA THR A 36 3.80 -4.45 7.70
C THR A 36 5.12 -5.02 8.21
N GLY A 37 6.23 -4.42 7.78
CA GLY A 37 7.55 -4.64 8.35
C GLY A 37 7.91 -3.65 9.48
N TRP A 38 6.96 -2.85 9.97
CA TRP A 38 7.25 -1.89 11.05
C TRP A 38 7.53 -2.59 12.37
N THR A 39 8.53 -2.11 13.07
CA THR A 39 8.79 -2.46 14.48
C THR A 39 7.73 -1.83 15.40
N ALA A 40 7.77 -2.13 16.69
CA ALA A 40 6.88 -1.51 17.68
C ALA A 40 7.00 0.03 17.67
N GLU A 41 8.22 0.57 17.54
CA GLU A 41 8.47 2.01 17.42
C GLU A 41 7.92 2.56 16.09
N GLY A 42 8.10 1.79 15.01
CA GLY A 42 7.54 2.13 13.70
C GLY A 42 6.01 2.15 13.70
N LEU A 43 5.35 1.26 14.43
CA LEU A 43 3.91 1.29 14.63
C LEU A 43 3.47 2.55 15.37
N ASP A 44 4.17 2.92 16.44
CA ASP A 44 3.84 4.14 17.20
C ASP A 44 3.98 5.41 16.36
N THR A 45 4.98 5.46 15.50
CA THR A 45 5.22 6.62 14.62
C THR A 45 4.26 6.69 13.44
N ASN A 46 3.92 5.54 12.83
CA ASN A 46 3.23 5.52 11.54
C ASN A 46 1.72 5.33 11.64
N LEU A 47 1.19 4.72 12.72
CA LEU A 47 -0.24 4.56 12.87
C LEU A 47 -0.91 5.91 13.19
N PRO A 48 -2.04 6.23 12.51
CA PRO A 48 -2.82 7.42 12.82
C PRO A 48 -3.28 7.47 14.28
N GLY A 49 -3.30 8.66 14.87
CA GLY A 49 -3.71 8.85 16.26
C GLY A 49 -5.14 8.36 16.53
N ALA A 50 -6.07 8.57 15.60
CA ALA A 50 -7.44 8.06 15.70
C ALA A 50 -7.48 6.53 15.76
N MET A 51 -6.68 5.85 14.92
CA MET A 51 -6.56 4.39 14.89
C MET A 51 -5.98 3.85 16.21
N LYS A 52 -4.90 4.45 16.70
CA LYS A 52 -4.31 4.11 18.01
C LYS A 52 -5.30 4.21 19.14
N ARG A 53 -6.06 5.33 19.19
CA ARG A 53 -7.12 5.53 20.20
C ARG A 53 -8.19 4.44 20.13
N TYR A 54 -8.65 4.12 18.92
CA TYR A 54 -9.69 3.11 18.76
C TYR A 54 -9.21 1.73 19.22
N ILE A 55 -8.01 1.30 18.81
CA ILE A 55 -7.39 0.03 19.21
C ILE A 55 -7.31 -0.07 20.72
N ALA A 56 -6.74 0.96 21.39
CA ALA A 56 -6.53 0.91 22.83
C ALA A 56 -7.84 0.98 23.64
N ARG A 57 -8.78 1.86 23.24
CA ARG A 57 -10.05 2.06 23.97
C ARG A 57 -11.03 0.91 23.81
N ASN A 58 -10.99 0.19 22.71
CA ASN A 58 -11.88 -0.92 22.42
C ASN A 58 -11.25 -2.30 22.68
N GLY A 59 -10.02 -2.34 23.21
CA GLY A 59 -9.35 -3.61 23.50
C GLY A 59 -9.12 -4.46 22.25
N ILE A 60 -8.85 -3.82 21.10
CA ILE A 60 -8.60 -4.55 19.85
C ILE A 60 -7.26 -5.28 19.95
N ARG A 61 -7.28 -6.57 19.64
CA ARG A 61 -6.07 -7.37 19.54
C ARG A 61 -5.35 -7.02 18.23
N LEU A 62 -4.17 -6.42 18.32
CA LEU A 62 -3.38 -6.03 17.17
C LEU A 62 -2.35 -7.11 16.84
N PHE A 63 -2.34 -7.57 15.60
CA PHE A 63 -1.32 -8.48 15.08
C PHE A 63 -0.59 -7.85 13.90
N THR A 64 0.69 -8.19 13.76
CA THR A 64 1.50 -7.79 12.61
C THR A 64 2.16 -8.99 11.95
N ILE A 65 2.41 -8.87 10.64
CA ILE A 65 3.15 -9.81 9.83
C ILE A 65 3.80 -9.08 8.67
N ASP A 66 5.05 -9.38 8.36
CA ASP A 66 5.68 -8.94 7.10
C ASP A 66 5.52 -10.03 6.03
N ALA A 67 4.34 -10.09 5.44
CA ALA A 67 4.03 -11.08 4.42
C ALA A 67 4.81 -10.83 3.12
N VAL A 68 5.21 -9.58 2.85
CA VAL A 68 6.00 -9.23 1.66
C VAL A 68 7.41 -9.81 1.78
N GLU A 69 8.06 -9.63 2.92
CA GLU A 69 9.39 -10.19 3.17
C GLU A 69 9.36 -11.73 3.15
N ILE A 70 8.36 -12.33 3.79
CA ILE A 70 8.18 -13.79 3.77
C ILE A 70 8.02 -14.29 2.34
N ALA A 71 7.12 -13.71 1.55
CA ALA A 71 6.87 -14.12 0.17
C ALA A 71 8.14 -14.02 -0.70
N HIS A 72 8.91 -12.94 -0.56
CA HIS A 72 10.18 -12.79 -1.25
C HIS A 72 11.20 -13.86 -0.85
N ARG A 73 11.36 -14.12 0.43
CA ARG A 73 12.32 -15.10 0.95
C ARG A 73 12.03 -16.52 0.50
N VAL A 74 10.76 -16.90 0.46
CA VAL A 74 10.35 -18.25 0.02
C VAL A 74 10.22 -18.40 -1.50
N GLY A 75 10.51 -17.34 -2.28
CA GLY A 75 10.50 -17.39 -3.75
C GLY A 75 9.13 -17.18 -4.40
N LEU A 76 8.14 -16.63 -3.68
CA LEU A 76 6.82 -16.29 -4.22
C LEU A 76 6.73 -14.84 -4.77
N GLY A 77 7.81 -14.06 -4.70
CA GLY A 77 7.83 -12.67 -5.15
C GLY A 77 6.82 -11.80 -4.40
N SER A 78 5.87 -11.20 -5.10
CA SER A 78 4.86 -10.32 -4.52
C SER A 78 3.57 -11.05 -4.05
N HIS A 79 3.50 -12.38 -4.15
CA HIS A 79 2.29 -13.15 -3.85
C HIS A 79 2.16 -13.44 -2.35
N ILE A 80 1.52 -12.55 -1.62
CA ILE A 80 1.37 -12.61 -0.15
C ILE A 80 0.11 -13.34 0.35
N ASN A 81 -0.80 -13.69 -0.55
CA ASN A 81 -2.11 -14.24 -0.19
C ASN A 81 -2.03 -15.51 0.67
N THR A 82 -1.15 -16.44 0.32
CA THR A 82 -0.98 -17.71 1.07
C THR A 82 -0.43 -17.46 2.48
N VAL A 83 0.50 -16.52 2.61
CA VAL A 83 1.08 -16.12 3.90
C VAL A 83 0.00 -15.53 4.81
N LEU A 84 -0.79 -14.58 4.29
CA LEU A 84 -1.85 -13.91 5.06
C LEU A 84 -3.00 -14.85 5.41
N GLN A 85 -3.33 -15.79 4.55
CA GLN A 85 -4.34 -16.81 4.84
C GLN A 85 -3.89 -17.72 6.00
N ALA A 86 -2.62 -18.12 6.06
CA ALA A 86 -2.09 -18.89 7.17
C ALA A 86 -2.12 -18.10 8.50
N ALA A 87 -1.75 -16.84 8.45
CA ALA A 87 -1.88 -15.93 9.60
C ALA A 87 -3.33 -15.81 10.07
N PHE A 88 -4.29 -15.67 9.14
CA PHE A 88 -5.72 -15.63 9.46
C PHE A 88 -6.17 -16.87 10.22
N PHE A 89 -5.86 -18.07 9.73
CA PHE A 89 -6.28 -19.31 10.41
C PHE A 89 -5.63 -19.48 11.78
N LYS A 90 -4.38 -19.02 11.93
CA LYS A 90 -3.72 -19.02 13.25
C LYS A 90 -4.43 -18.14 14.26
N ILE A 91 -4.86 -16.93 13.84
CA ILE A 91 -5.37 -15.92 14.76
C ILE A 91 -6.86 -16.10 15.02
N SER A 92 -7.63 -16.48 14.00
CA SER A 92 -9.10 -16.49 14.05
C SER A 92 -9.67 -17.57 14.99
N GLY A 93 -8.95 -18.64 15.22
CA GLY A 93 -9.41 -19.75 16.07
C GLY A 93 -10.64 -20.50 15.52
N LEU A 94 -10.95 -20.35 14.23
CA LEU A 94 -12.11 -21.00 13.58
C LEU A 94 -12.01 -22.51 13.58
N MET A 95 -10.78 -23.04 13.59
CA MET A 95 -10.49 -24.47 13.68
C MET A 95 -9.09 -24.69 14.30
N PRO A 96 -8.73 -25.93 14.70
CA PRO A 96 -7.38 -26.24 15.15
C PRO A 96 -6.35 -25.80 14.10
N VAL A 97 -5.34 -25.04 14.52
CA VAL A 97 -4.35 -24.42 13.60
C VAL A 97 -3.63 -25.45 12.74
N GLU A 98 -3.19 -26.55 13.34
CA GLU A 98 -2.50 -27.64 12.63
C GLU A 98 -3.36 -28.20 11.49
N GLN A 99 -4.64 -28.46 11.76
CA GLN A 99 -5.58 -28.97 10.78
C GLN A 99 -5.79 -27.96 9.64
N ALA A 100 -5.92 -26.66 9.96
CA ALA A 100 -6.04 -25.61 8.95
C ALA A 100 -4.81 -25.55 8.03
N LEU A 101 -3.61 -25.60 8.63
CA LEU A 101 -2.36 -25.57 7.86
C LEU A 101 -2.20 -26.82 6.98
N ASP A 102 -2.61 -27.98 7.46
CA ASP A 102 -2.57 -29.22 6.65
C ASP A 102 -3.52 -29.14 5.45
N TYR A 103 -4.74 -28.64 5.65
CA TYR A 103 -5.66 -28.39 4.53
C TYR A 103 -5.09 -27.38 3.53
N MET A 104 -4.47 -26.31 3.98
CA MET A 104 -3.82 -25.33 3.11
C MET A 104 -2.67 -25.95 2.33
N LYS A 105 -1.81 -26.76 2.97
CA LYS A 105 -0.70 -27.45 2.31
C LYS A 105 -1.20 -28.44 1.26
N ASP A 106 -2.26 -29.19 1.54
CA ASP A 106 -2.86 -30.11 0.59
C ASP A 106 -3.50 -29.37 -0.60
N ALA A 107 -4.17 -28.25 -0.35
CA ALA A 107 -4.70 -27.40 -1.40
C ALA A 107 -3.58 -26.81 -2.28
N ALA A 108 -2.48 -26.36 -1.67
CA ALA A 108 -1.30 -25.87 -2.39
C ALA A 108 -0.68 -26.97 -3.27
N ARG A 109 -0.48 -28.18 -2.75
CA ARG A 109 0.03 -29.33 -3.51
C ARG A 109 -0.85 -29.63 -4.73
N LYS A 110 -2.17 -29.66 -4.56
CA LYS A 110 -3.13 -29.91 -5.66
C LYS A 110 -3.13 -28.79 -6.70
N SER A 111 -3.15 -27.52 -6.25
CA SER A 111 -3.27 -26.36 -7.13
C SER A 111 -2.00 -26.09 -7.93
N TYR A 112 -0.85 -26.31 -7.35
CA TYR A 112 0.44 -25.98 -7.94
C TYR A 112 1.22 -27.19 -8.49
N ALA A 113 0.69 -28.42 -8.40
CA ALA A 113 1.35 -29.64 -8.90
C ALA A 113 1.86 -29.49 -10.34
N ARG A 114 1.07 -28.86 -11.22
CA ARG A 114 1.43 -28.65 -12.64
C ARG A 114 2.53 -27.58 -12.85
N LYS A 115 2.83 -26.76 -11.83
CA LYS A 115 3.87 -25.70 -11.90
C LYS A 115 5.23 -26.18 -11.40
N GLY A 116 5.32 -27.43 -10.92
CA GLY A 116 6.53 -28.09 -10.45
C GLY A 116 6.73 -28.03 -8.94
N ASP A 117 7.56 -28.96 -8.43
CA ASP A 117 7.76 -29.19 -7.00
C ASP A 117 8.34 -27.96 -6.27
N ALA A 118 9.18 -27.17 -6.92
CA ALA A 118 9.74 -25.95 -6.36
C ALA A 118 8.64 -24.94 -5.98
N VAL A 119 7.63 -24.75 -6.85
CA VAL A 119 6.52 -23.84 -6.58
C VAL A 119 5.65 -24.36 -5.44
N VAL A 120 5.44 -25.68 -5.40
CA VAL A 120 4.70 -26.32 -4.28
C VAL A 120 5.46 -26.11 -2.97
N ALA A 121 6.77 -26.36 -2.95
CA ALA A 121 7.61 -26.18 -1.77
C ALA A 121 7.59 -24.72 -1.26
N SER A 122 7.70 -23.74 -2.17
CA SER A 122 7.60 -22.32 -1.82
C SER A 122 6.25 -21.97 -1.17
N ASN A 123 5.14 -22.50 -1.69
CA ASN A 123 3.82 -22.27 -1.10
C ASN A 123 3.66 -22.94 0.26
N VAL A 124 4.21 -24.17 0.45
CA VAL A 124 4.20 -24.85 1.75
C VAL A 124 5.02 -24.05 2.77
N ALA A 125 6.20 -23.59 2.41
CA ALA A 125 7.03 -22.75 3.28
C ALA A 125 6.30 -21.43 3.64
N ALA A 126 5.60 -20.81 2.69
CA ALA A 126 4.81 -19.60 2.93
C ALA A 126 3.69 -19.82 3.95
N ILE A 127 3.04 -20.99 3.92
CA ILE A 127 2.00 -21.38 4.89
C ILE A 127 2.60 -21.49 6.29
N GLU A 128 3.71 -22.21 6.41
CA GLU A 128 4.38 -22.43 7.70
C GLU A 128 4.91 -21.14 8.31
N GLU A 129 5.61 -20.34 7.53
CA GLU A 129 6.15 -19.06 7.98
C GLU A 129 5.04 -18.03 8.28
N GLY A 130 3.98 -18.01 7.48
CA GLY A 130 2.83 -17.14 7.72
C GLY A 130 2.19 -17.38 9.08
N ALA A 131 2.06 -18.65 9.48
CA ALA A 131 1.57 -18.99 10.80
C ALA A 131 2.60 -18.69 11.90
N GLN A 132 3.90 -18.92 11.67
CA GLN A 132 4.93 -18.74 12.69
C GLN A 132 5.29 -17.26 12.94
N LYS A 133 5.35 -16.45 11.88
CA LYS A 133 5.85 -15.07 11.93
C LYS A 133 4.78 -14.03 12.24
N CYS A 134 3.53 -14.43 12.37
CA CYS A 134 2.47 -13.54 12.82
C CYS A 134 2.59 -13.32 14.34
N VAL A 135 2.73 -12.06 14.75
CA VAL A 135 3.03 -11.64 16.14
C VAL A 135 1.93 -10.76 16.68
N GLU A 136 1.48 -11.03 17.92
CA GLU A 136 0.59 -10.13 18.66
C GLU A 136 1.40 -8.98 19.24
N VAL A 137 0.90 -7.77 19.01
CA VAL A 137 1.53 -6.53 19.48
C VAL A 137 0.95 -6.11 20.81
N ALA A 138 1.79 -5.89 21.80
CA ALA A 138 1.37 -5.29 23.04
C ALA A 138 0.97 -3.83 22.80
N VAL A 139 -0.34 -3.53 22.93
CA VAL A 139 -0.89 -2.18 22.71
C VAL A 139 -0.51 -1.29 23.88
N PRO A 140 0.26 -0.18 23.67
CA PRO A 140 0.62 0.72 24.75
C PRO A 140 -0.61 1.43 25.34
N ALA A 141 -0.69 1.56 26.65
CA ALA A 141 -1.77 2.30 27.32
C ALA A 141 -1.83 3.78 26.90
N SER A 142 -0.68 4.37 26.52
CA SER A 142 -0.57 5.73 26.00
C SER A 142 -1.39 5.96 24.73
N TRP A 143 -1.63 4.92 23.93
CA TRP A 143 -2.42 5.03 22.69
C TRP A 143 -3.87 5.46 22.94
N ALA A 144 -4.44 5.19 24.12
CA ALA A 144 -5.79 5.64 24.46
C ALA A 144 -5.94 7.17 24.39
N ASN A 145 -4.84 7.91 24.53
CA ASN A 145 -4.78 9.37 24.48
C ASN A 145 -3.83 9.88 23.37
N ALA A 146 -3.50 9.06 22.37
CA ALA A 146 -2.65 9.46 21.27
C ALA A 146 -3.15 10.77 20.63
N GLU A 147 -2.25 11.66 20.23
CA GLU A 147 -2.61 12.90 19.55
C GLU A 147 -3.25 12.59 18.19
N LEU A 148 -4.29 13.34 17.84
CA LEU A 148 -4.93 13.17 16.52
C LEU A 148 -4.06 13.85 15.46
N ASP A 149 -3.94 13.18 14.32
CA ASP A 149 -3.25 13.76 13.18
C ASP A 149 -3.95 15.04 12.71
N ALA A 150 -3.17 16.02 12.27
CA ALA A 150 -3.74 17.23 11.68
C ALA A 150 -4.47 16.88 10.38
N CYS A 151 -5.68 17.39 10.21
CA CYS A 151 -6.39 17.30 8.95
C CYS A 151 -5.64 18.08 7.87
N ALA A 152 -5.48 17.48 6.69
CA ALA A 152 -4.98 18.23 5.53
C ALA A 152 -5.93 19.40 5.22
N SER A 153 -5.35 20.57 4.90
CA SER A 153 -6.16 21.73 4.49
C SER A 153 -6.89 21.43 3.18
N ASP A 154 -8.14 21.88 3.11
CA ASP A 154 -8.96 21.83 1.89
C ASP A 154 -8.84 23.12 1.07
N GLU A 155 -8.04 24.07 1.54
CA GLU A 155 -7.86 25.34 0.90
C GLU A 155 -7.31 25.22 -0.52
N GLY A 156 -7.98 25.85 -1.48
CA GLY A 156 -7.58 25.80 -2.90
C GLY A 156 -7.94 24.52 -3.64
N LEU A 157 -8.60 23.55 -3.01
CA LEU A 157 -9.03 22.33 -3.69
C LEU A 157 -10.38 22.55 -4.41
N PRO A 158 -10.58 21.90 -5.59
CA PRO A 158 -11.88 21.89 -6.25
C PRO A 158 -12.96 21.27 -5.37
N ALA A 159 -14.18 21.82 -5.41
CA ALA A 159 -15.31 21.32 -4.60
C ALA A 159 -15.63 19.84 -4.88
N VAL A 160 -15.47 19.36 -6.11
CA VAL A 160 -15.66 17.95 -6.47
C VAL A 160 -14.69 17.03 -5.72
N VAL A 161 -13.48 17.51 -5.45
CA VAL A 161 -12.46 16.76 -4.70
C VAL A 161 -12.87 16.62 -3.23
N THR A 162 -13.27 17.69 -2.60
CA THR A 162 -13.63 17.70 -1.17
C THR A 162 -14.97 17.05 -0.89
N ASN A 163 -15.97 17.31 -1.77
CA ASN A 163 -17.35 16.90 -1.52
C ASN A 163 -17.69 15.51 -2.06
N ILE A 164 -16.98 15.02 -3.09
CA ILE A 164 -17.27 13.74 -3.73
C ILE A 164 -16.05 12.81 -3.68
N LEU A 165 -14.93 13.21 -4.31
CA LEU A 165 -13.79 12.32 -4.51
C LEU A 165 -13.23 11.78 -3.18
N ARG A 166 -12.97 12.64 -2.21
CA ARG A 166 -12.43 12.24 -0.91
C ARG A 166 -13.38 11.35 -0.10
N PRO A 167 -14.68 11.69 0.07
CA PRO A 167 -15.63 10.78 0.71
C PRO A 167 -15.74 9.42 0.03
N VAL A 168 -15.83 9.38 -1.30
CA VAL A 168 -15.90 8.13 -2.07
C VAL A 168 -14.62 7.31 -1.88
N ASN A 169 -13.45 7.92 -1.98
CA ASN A 169 -12.17 7.23 -1.76
C ASN A 169 -11.99 6.75 -0.32
N ALA A 170 -12.58 7.46 0.65
CA ALA A 170 -12.63 7.02 2.05
C ALA A 170 -13.71 5.95 2.33
N GLN A 171 -14.37 5.42 1.29
CA GLN A 171 -15.47 4.43 1.38
C GLN A 171 -16.71 4.94 2.15
N LYS A 172 -16.93 6.27 2.14
CA LYS A 172 -18.09 6.96 2.71
C LYS A 172 -19.05 7.49 1.66
N GLY A 173 -18.95 6.98 0.42
CA GLY A 173 -19.80 7.41 -0.68
C GLY A 173 -21.30 7.19 -0.44
N ASP A 174 -21.66 6.13 0.28
CA ASP A 174 -23.06 5.83 0.66
C ASP A 174 -23.66 6.84 1.66
N GLU A 175 -22.82 7.64 2.31
CA GLU A 175 -23.25 8.69 3.24
C GLU A 175 -23.57 10.02 2.51
N LEU A 176 -23.18 10.12 1.24
CA LEU A 176 -23.41 11.32 0.44
C LEU A 176 -24.88 11.41 0.01
N PRO A 177 -25.51 12.60 0.14
CA PRO A 177 -26.85 12.80 -0.41
C PRO A 177 -26.79 12.80 -1.95
N VAL A 178 -27.88 12.40 -2.60
CA VAL A 178 -28.00 12.40 -4.07
C VAL A 178 -27.69 13.80 -4.65
N SER A 179 -28.05 14.86 -3.95
CA SER A 179 -27.76 16.25 -4.34
C SER A 179 -26.26 16.59 -4.41
N ALA A 180 -25.39 15.80 -3.78
CA ALA A 180 -23.93 15.99 -3.91
C ALA A 180 -23.46 15.76 -5.36
N PHE A 181 -24.22 14.98 -6.14
CA PHE A 181 -23.92 14.68 -7.54
C PHE A 181 -24.67 15.57 -8.53
N ALA A 182 -25.31 16.67 -8.07
CA ALA A 182 -25.93 17.64 -8.95
C ALA A 182 -24.86 18.26 -9.88
N GLY A 183 -25.11 18.21 -11.19
CA GLY A 183 -24.15 18.59 -12.23
C GLY A 183 -23.29 17.43 -12.78
N TYR A 184 -23.46 16.21 -12.24
CA TYR A 184 -22.76 15.00 -12.68
C TYR A 184 -23.76 13.87 -13.03
N GLU A 185 -25.01 14.22 -13.38
CA GLU A 185 -26.10 13.27 -13.61
C GLU A 185 -25.85 12.38 -14.83
N ASP A 186 -25.06 12.83 -15.78
CA ASP A 186 -24.66 12.09 -16.98
C ASP A 186 -23.42 11.20 -16.75
N GLY A 187 -22.84 11.22 -15.55
CA GLY A 187 -21.63 10.47 -15.19
C GLY A 187 -20.33 11.10 -15.69
N VAL A 188 -20.38 12.28 -16.33
CA VAL A 188 -19.17 13.02 -16.74
C VAL A 188 -18.61 13.74 -15.53
N ILE A 189 -17.35 13.48 -15.19
CA ILE A 189 -16.64 14.11 -14.07
C ILE A 189 -15.46 14.92 -14.59
N ASP A 190 -15.03 15.93 -13.82
CA ASP A 190 -13.94 16.84 -14.17
C ASP A 190 -12.66 16.06 -14.51
N MET A 191 -11.95 16.52 -15.53
CA MET A 191 -10.65 15.93 -15.90
C MET A 191 -9.55 16.30 -14.91
N GLY A 192 -8.52 15.44 -14.82
CA GLY A 192 -7.34 15.70 -14.01
C GLY A 192 -7.50 15.41 -12.51
N LEU A 193 -8.62 14.86 -12.06
CA LEU A 193 -8.88 14.56 -10.65
C LEU A 193 -7.87 13.57 -10.04
N THR A 194 -7.21 12.74 -10.85
CA THR A 194 -6.15 11.84 -10.40
C THR A 194 -4.94 12.56 -9.78
N ALA A 195 -4.78 13.85 -10.04
CA ALA A 195 -3.78 14.68 -9.37
C ALA A 195 -4.00 14.74 -7.85
N TYR A 196 -5.26 14.61 -7.41
CA TYR A 196 -5.68 14.68 -6.01
C TYR A 196 -5.81 13.30 -5.36
N GLU A 197 -5.66 12.21 -6.15
CA GLU A 197 -5.74 10.84 -5.68
C GLU A 197 -4.34 10.21 -5.70
N LYS A 198 -3.58 10.38 -4.63
CA LYS A 198 -2.25 9.81 -4.46
C LYS A 198 -2.32 8.60 -3.53
N ARG A 199 -2.27 7.39 -4.11
CA ARG A 199 -2.51 6.14 -3.36
C ARG A 199 -1.35 5.74 -2.47
N GLY A 200 -0.10 5.93 -2.92
CA GLY A 200 1.10 5.61 -2.14
C GLY A 200 1.19 4.14 -1.72
N ILE A 201 0.71 3.21 -2.56
CA ILE A 201 0.59 1.78 -2.22
C ILE A 201 1.86 0.98 -2.50
N ALA A 202 2.84 1.55 -3.18
CA ALA A 202 4.08 0.86 -3.50
C ALA A 202 4.93 0.64 -2.24
N VAL A 203 5.19 -0.63 -1.91
CA VAL A 203 6.12 -1.00 -0.83
C VAL A 203 7.57 -0.79 -1.27
N LYS A 204 7.85 -1.03 -2.56
CA LYS A 204 9.15 -0.80 -3.20
C LYS A 204 8.94 -0.07 -4.52
N THR A 205 9.70 0.97 -4.76
CA THR A 205 9.68 1.71 -6.03
C THR A 205 10.98 1.47 -6.80
N PRO A 206 10.94 1.48 -8.15
CA PRO A 206 12.16 1.35 -8.94
C PRO A 206 13.06 2.58 -8.73
N THR A 207 14.36 2.35 -8.69
CA THR A 207 15.38 3.41 -8.64
C THR A 207 16.09 3.49 -10.01
N TRP A 208 16.21 4.70 -10.53
CA TRP A 208 16.95 4.94 -11.76
C TRP A 208 18.46 4.80 -11.52
N LYS A 209 19.14 4.11 -12.41
CA LYS A 209 20.60 4.00 -12.44
C LYS A 209 21.12 4.81 -13.62
N ALA A 210 21.59 6.02 -13.34
CA ALA A 210 22.04 6.99 -14.35
C ALA A 210 23.16 6.43 -15.23
N ASP A 211 24.14 5.76 -14.63
CA ASP A 211 25.32 5.22 -15.31
C ASP A 211 24.97 4.10 -16.30
N ALA A 212 23.94 3.31 -16.00
CA ALA A 212 23.48 2.22 -16.85
C ALA A 212 22.44 2.67 -17.89
N CYS A 213 21.97 3.92 -17.83
CA CYS A 213 20.89 4.42 -18.67
C CYS A 213 21.37 4.77 -20.06
N ILE A 214 20.71 4.20 -21.08
CA ILE A 214 20.95 4.54 -22.50
C ILE A 214 19.94 5.57 -23.04
N GLN A 215 19.04 6.09 -22.19
CA GLN A 215 18.02 7.11 -22.52
C GLN A 215 17.02 6.66 -23.58
N CYS A 216 16.71 5.38 -23.66
CA CYS A 216 15.76 4.82 -24.63
C CYS A 216 14.28 5.00 -24.24
N ASN A 217 13.97 5.51 -23.05
CA ASN A 217 12.63 5.76 -22.51
C ASN A 217 11.69 4.53 -22.42
N ARG A 218 12.18 3.31 -22.64
CA ARG A 218 11.35 2.09 -22.57
C ARG A 218 10.68 1.91 -21.20
N CYS A 219 11.38 2.24 -20.11
CA CYS A 219 10.83 2.16 -18.76
C CYS A 219 9.61 3.08 -18.55
N ALA A 220 9.64 4.29 -19.12
CA ALA A 220 8.51 5.21 -19.11
C ALA A 220 7.37 4.70 -20.01
N PHE A 221 7.71 4.16 -21.17
CA PHE A 221 6.73 3.68 -22.14
C PHE A 221 5.95 2.45 -21.67
N VAL A 222 6.60 1.53 -20.95
CA VAL A 222 5.93 0.31 -20.44
C VAL A 222 5.23 0.50 -19.10
N CYS A 223 5.44 1.63 -18.41
CA CYS A 223 4.82 1.87 -17.12
C CYS A 223 3.29 2.10 -17.27
N PRO A 224 2.42 1.18 -16.79
CA PRO A 224 0.98 1.29 -17.01
C PRO A 224 0.34 2.45 -16.26
N HIS A 225 1.02 3.01 -15.24
CA HIS A 225 0.54 4.12 -14.41
C HIS A 225 1.24 5.45 -14.71
N ALA A 226 2.09 5.50 -15.75
CA ALA A 226 2.90 6.68 -16.07
C ALA A 226 3.66 7.24 -14.85
N ALA A 227 4.03 6.37 -13.91
CA ALA A 227 4.77 6.75 -12.71
C ALA A 227 6.26 7.00 -13.00
N ILE A 228 6.80 6.44 -14.08
CA ILE A 228 8.18 6.61 -14.51
C ILE A 228 8.19 7.63 -15.64
N ARG A 229 8.86 8.77 -15.43
CA ARG A 229 8.84 9.88 -16.39
C ARG A 229 10.24 10.40 -16.69
N PRO A 230 10.61 10.54 -17.98
CA PRO A 230 11.84 11.22 -18.38
C PRO A 230 11.63 12.73 -18.38
N TYR A 231 12.67 13.47 -18.00
CA TYR A 231 12.69 14.92 -18.06
C TYR A 231 14.02 15.41 -18.64
N LEU A 232 13.96 16.59 -19.24
CA LEU A 232 15.12 17.39 -19.51
C LEU A 232 15.13 18.55 -18.53
N VAL A 233 16.26 18.79 -17.92
CA VAL A 233 16.45 19.87 -16.95
C VAL A 233 17.67 20.70 -17.35
N SER A 234 17.63 22.00 -17.12
CA SER A 234 18.78 22.87 -17.28
C SER A 234 19.81 22.61 -16.17
N GLU A 235 21.00 23.15 -16.33
CA GLU A 235 22.02 23.12 -15.25
C GLU A 235 21.55 23.88 -14.01
N GLU A 236 20.81 24.98 -14.18
CA GLU A 236 20.24 25.79 -13.09
C GLU A 236 19.18 24.99 -12.31
N GLU A 237 18.26 24.33 -13.02
CA GLU A 237 17.24 23.48 -12.42
C GLU A 237 17.86 22.29 -11.69
N ALA A 238 18.89 21.68 -12.28
CA ALA A 238 19.63 20.58 -11.64
C ALA A 238 20.36 21.01 -10.38
N ALA A 239 20.91 22.24 -10.37
CA ALA A 239 21.59 22.82 -9.22
C ALA A 239 20.62 23.20 -8.08
N ALA A 240 19.38 23.60 -8.43
CA ALA A 240 18.33 23.92 -7.47
C ALA A 240 17.58 22.70 -6.94
N ALA A 241 17.83 21.53 -7.52
CA ALA A 241 17.12 20.32 -7.15
C ALA A 241 17.50 19.80 -5.76
N PRO A 242 16.62 19.03 -5.09
CA PRO A 242 16.90 18.43 -3.81
C PRO A 242 18.14 17.51 -3.82
N ALA A 243 18.76 17.34 -2.65
CA ALA A 243 19.88 16.41 -2.49
C ALA A 243 19.49 15.00 -2.97
N GLY A 244 20.34 14.34 -3.75
CA GLY A 244 20.09 13.04 -4.33
C GLY A 244 19.36 13.06 -5.69
N PHE A 245 19.08 14.23 -6.25
CA PHE A 245 18.54 14.34 -7.59
C PHE A 245 19.62 14.01 -8.64
N GLU A 246 19.50 12.86 -9.27
CA GLU A 246 20.46 12.38 -10.25
C GLU A 246 20.13 12.87 -11.66
N THR A 247 21.17 13.27 -12.40
CA THR A 247 21.09 13.63 -13.82
C THR A 247 22.22 12.98 -14.59
N ALA A 248 22.03 12.78 -15.89
CA ALA A 248 23.04 12.31 -16.82
C ALA A 248 23.23 13.30 -17.98
N VAL A 249 24.38 13.24 -18.64
CA VAL A 249 24.60 13.97 -19.90
C VAL A 249 23.58 13.51 -20.93
N LEU A 250 22.91 14.44 -21.59
CA LEU A 250 21.93 14.12 -22.63
C LEU A 250 22.61 13.46 -23.83
N LYS A 251 22.12 12.29 -24.23
CA LYS A 251 22.58 11.54 -25.40
C LYS A 251 21.67 11.85 -26.60
N GLY A 252 22.12 12.70 -27.47
CA GLY A 252 21.36 13.14 -28.68
C GLY A 252 20.68 14.49 -28.46
N GLY A 253 19.67 14.81 -29.27
CA GLY A 253 18.91 16.05 -29.11
C GLY A 253 19.49 17.25 -29.83
N LYS A 254 19.93 17.08 -31.09
CA LYS A 254 20.58 18.13 -31.94
C LYS A 254 19.82 19.47 -31.99
N ASN A 255 18.50 19.46 -31.70
CA ASN A 255 17.65 20.64 -31.76
C ASN A 255 17.25 21.14 -30.37
N LEU A 256 17.87 20.64 -29.31
CA LEU A 256 17.60 21.07 -27.93
C LEU A 256 18.62 22.15 -27.52
N PRO A 257 18.28 23.02 -26.55
CA PRO A 257 19.23 23.99 -25.99
C PRO A 257 20.50 23.30 -25.48
N GLU A 258 21.64 23.94 -25.58
CA GLU A 258 22.86 23.47 -24.95
C GLU A 258 22.75 23.44 -23.43
N GLY A 259 23.50 22.55 -22.78
CA GLY A 259 23.50 22.45 -21.31
C GLY A 259 22.34 21.65 -20.71
N MET A 260 21.46 21.10 -21.53
CA MET A 260 20.37 20.25 -21.01
C MET A 260 20.89 18.90 -20.49
N ARG A 261 20.37 18.50 -19.34
CA ARG A 261 20.67 17.22 -18.72
C ARG A 261 19.43 16.33 -18.73
N PHE A 262 19.64 15.03 -18.76
CA PHE A 262 18.57 14.03 -18.75
C PHE A 262 18.40 13.45 -17.35
N THR A 263 17.15 13.24 -16.93
CA THR A 263 16.83 12.50 -15.73
C THR A 263 15.58 11.63 -15.91
N ILE A 264 15.47 10.57 -15.13
CA ILE A 264 14.23 9.79 -14.97
C ILE A 264 13.79 9.89 -13.53
N GLN A 265 12.56 10.34 -13.34
CA GLN A 265 11.95 10.44 -12.03
C GLN A 265 10.82 9.41 -11.88
N VAL A 266 10.65 8.91 -10.67
CA VAL A 266 9.59 7.96 -10.33
C VAL A 266 8.64 8.62 -9.35
N SER A 267 7.37 8.75 -9.73
CA SER A 267 6.32 9.18 -8.80
C SER A 267 6.01 8.04 -7.85
N GLN A 268 6.53 8.11 -6.62
CA GLN A 268 6.38 7.06 -5.61
C GLN A 268 4.93 6.84 -5.20
N PHE A 269 4.14 7.91 -5.15
CA PHE A 269 2.73 7.86 -4.78
C PHE A 269 1.81 7.33 -5.89
N ASP A 270 2.24 7.40 -7.15
CA ASP A 270 1.52 6.84 -8.30
C ASP A 270 1.99 5.43 -8.66
N CYS A 271 3.15 5.02 -8.17
CA CYS A 271 3.68 3.68 -8.39
C CYS A 271 2.84 2.63 -7.65
N THR A 272 2.56 1.50 -8.30
CA THR A 272 1.82 0.38 -7.70
C THR A 272 2.68 -0.84 -7.39
N SER A 273 3.99 -0.76 -7.61
CA SER A 273 4.91 -1.90 -7.40
C SER A 273 4.50 -3.15 -8.19
N CYS A 274 4.09 -2.97 -9.44
CA CYS A 274 3.53 -4.05 -10.28
C CYS A 274 4.57 -5.08 -10.77
N GLY A 275 5.87 -4.82 -10.62
CA GLY A 275 6.96 -5.71 -11.04
C GLY A 275 7.67 -5.31 -12.32
#